data_d1e87a0aa5178171ed54cef44f17c2a1
#
_entry.id   d1e87a0aa5178171ed54cef44f17c2a1
#
_cell.length_a   1.000
_cell.length_b   1.000
_cell.length_c   1.000
_cell.angle_alpha   90.00
_cell.angle_beta   90.00
_cell.angle_gamma   90.00
#
_symmetry.space_group_name_H-M   'P 1'
#
loop_
_entity.id
_entity.type
_entity.pdbx_description
1 polymer ?
#
loop_
_entity_poly.entity_id
_entity_poly.type
_entity_poly.pdbx_seq_one_letter_code
_entity_poly.pdbx_strand_id
1 'polypeptide(L)'
;LIYIIFFFNSNLLSEENKILKVGLLAPLSGPYSKLGNSLVHSLQLALEEIGNKEIFIIPRDSGFNNKNKLDIAIQDIKSQGVKVIIGPITHEEFNLVKEYNDLIFISPSNINPKFTNNIISVGVSLESQLLVLTEFIKKQKKNKTVIMFPKNKYSKLIEEKLSNLDLKNSKIFKYSSNPEVLTGEIEILTNYSQRKKSLELRKKMFEDKEDEQSTKELERLEQLYTLGNVNFDSVIIIDFGNNLKSVLASLVYTDVDQNKVLFTTINQWFDKSIFYENTIKNLYYPSINYKAFKKYNDNYYEKYKVYPNEITILSYDALGLIYYAWKKNGKIDSINDFAFKNKIKGKIGTFSFKDRKVLQELDIYKTDNNKFIKF
;
A
#
# COMPACT_ATOMS: atom_id res chain seq x y z
N LEU A 1 -44.29 -22.39 65.05
CA LEU A 1 -44.10 -22.12 63.64
C LEU A 1 -42.96 -21.13 63.48
N ILE A 2 -41.78 -21.63 63.07
CA ILE A 2 -40.58 -20.80 62.81
C ILE A 2 -40.58 -20.48 61.36
N TYR A 3 -40.73 -19.20 60.98
CA TYR A 3 -40.52 -18.68 59.58
C TYR A 3 -39.04 -18.45 59.41
N ILE A 4 -38.40 -19.26 58.50
CA ILE A 4 -37.05 -19.04 58.02
C ILE A 4 -37.19 -18.15 56.78
N ILE A 5 -36.78 -16.85 56.89
CA ILE A 5 -36.69 -15.92 55.79
C ILE A 5 -35.33 -16.17 55.09
N PHE A 6 -35.37 -16.78 53.93
CA PHE A 6 -34.21 -16.86 53.03
C PHE A 6 -34.00 -15.47 52.37
N PHE A 7 -32.97 -14.76 52.81
CA PHE A 7 -32.44 -13.63 52.04
C PHE A 7 -31.68 -14.19 50.81
N PHE A 8 -32.31 -14.16 49.66
CA PHE A 8 -31.60 -14.26 48.40
C PHE A 8 -30.79 -12.96 48.21
N ASN A 9 -29.51 -12.98 48.52
CA ASN A 9 -28.56 -12.01 47.97
C ASN A 9 -28.42 -12.25 46.49
N SER A 10 -29.25 -11.61 45.67
CA SER A 10 -29.01 -11.40 44.26
C SER A 10 -27.82 -10.45 44.16
N ASN A 11 -26.61 -11.00 44.04
CA ASN A 11 -25.50 -10.25 43.47
C ASN A 11 -25.93 -9.85 42.05
N LEU A 12 -26.58 -8.70 41.92
CA LEU A 12 -26.60 -7.94 40.70
C LEU A 12 -25.12 -7.59 40.43
N LEU A 13 -24.40 -8.48 39.72
CA LEU A 13 -23.22 -8.11 39.01
C LEU A 13 -23.70 -7.05 38.02
N SER A 14 -23.56 -5.79 38.41
CA SER A 14 -23.57 -4.68 37.48
C SER A 14 -22.55 -5.05 36.39
N GLU A 15 -23.01 -5.47 35.22
CA GLU A 15 -22.21 -5.38 34.03
C GLU A 15 -21.84 -3.90 33.90
N GLU A 16 -20.66 -3.54 34.40
CA GLU A 16 -20.07 -2.25 34.06
C GLU A 16 -20.12 -2.16 32.53
N ASN A 17 -20.95 -1.28 32.00
CA ASN A 17 -20.99 -0.97 30.59
C ASN A 17 -19.58 -0.53 30.18
N LYS A 18 -18.79 -1.47 29.68
CA LYS A 18 -17.40 -1.23 29.31
C LYS A 18 -17.38 -0.36 28.06
N ILE A 19 -17.26 0.94 28.26
CA ILE A 19 -17.15 1.93 27.18
C ILE A 19 -15.76 1.84 26.56
N LEU A 20 -15.71 1.67 25.22
CA LEU A 20 -14.50 1.75 24.43
C LEU A 20 -14.36 3.16 23.86
N LYS A 21 -13.41 3.93 24.38
CA LYS A 21 -13.03 5.23 23.84
C LYS A 21 -11.82 5.08 22.92
N VAL A 22 -11.94 5.53 21.68
CA VAL A 22 -10.87 5.48 20.67
C VAL A 22 -10.56 6.90 20.22
N GLY A 23 -9.31 7.32 20.32
CA GLY A 23 -8.85 8.58 19.78
C GLY A 23 -8.69 8.52 18.25
N LEU A 24 -8.85 9.65 17.58
CA LEU A 24 -8.46 9.84 16.20
C LEU A 24 -7.53 11.04 16.09
N LEU A 25 -6.31 10.83 15.65
CA LEU A 25 -5.37 11.88 15.26
C LEU A 25 -5.38 12.03 13.75
N ALA A 26 -5.97 13.09 13.26
CA ALA A 26 -6.11 13.37 11.83
C ALA A 26 -5.90 14.86 11.53
N PRO A 27 -5.43 15.25 10.33
CA PRO A 27 -5.28 16.65 9.94
C PRO A 27 -6.67 17.25 9.65
N LEU A 28 -7.36 17.74 10.69
CA LEU A 28 -8.72 18.29 10.56
C LEU A 28 -8.72 19.75 10.10
N SER A 29 -7.55 20.40 10.08
CA SER A 29 -7.38 21.77 9.61
C SER A 29 -6.28 21.86 8.53
N GLY A 30 -6.21 23.02 7.83
CA GLY A 30 -5.18 23.30 6.82
C GLY A 30 -5.37 22.54 5.50
N PRO A 31 -4.31 22.41 4.69
CA PRO A 31 -4.40 21.89 3.32
C PRO A 31 -4.81 20.42 3.23
N TYR A 32 -4.67 19.65 4.31
CA TYR A 32 -5.02 18.23 4.36
C TYR A 32 -6.35 17.94 5.09
N SER A 33 -7.14 18.98 5.38
CA SER A 33 -8.45 18.84 6.07
C SER A 33 -9.42 17.92 5.34
N LYS A 34 -9.39 17.87 4.01
CA LYS A 34 -10.19 16.90 3.23
C LYS A 34 -9.87 15.46 3.58
N LEU A 35 -8.58 15.12 3.77
CA LEU A 35 -8.16 13.81 4.21
C LEU A 35 -8.63 13.53 5.64
N GLY A 36 -8.45 14.49 6.55
CA GLY A 36 -8.88 14.37 7.94
C GLY A 36 -10.39 14.14 8.06
N ASN A 37 -11.20 14.91 7.36
CA ASN A 37 -12.66 14.72 7.32
C ASN A 37 -13.05 13.37 6.72
N SER A 38 -12.34 12.93 5.69
CA SER A 38 -12.54 11.61 5.07
C SER A 38 -12.27 10.46 6.05
N LEU A 39 -11.29 10.61 6.94
CA LEU A 39 -11.02 9.65 8.02
C LEU A 39 -12.14 9.62 9.05
N VAL A 40 -12.65 10.78 9.47
CA VAL A 40 -13.82 10.87 10.39
C VAL A 40 -15.02 10.15 9.79
N HIS A 41 -15.36 10.44 8.54
CA HIS A 41 -16.48 9.79 7.84
C HIS A 41 -16.27 8.27 7.69
N SER A 42 -15.05 7.83 7.43
CA SER A 42 -14.71 6.41 7.36
C SER A 42 -14.96 5.70 8.69
N LEU A 43 -14.58 6.32 9.81
CA LEU A 43 -14.84 5.77 11.14
C LEU A 43 -16.33 5.77 11.50
N GLN A 44 -17.10 6.78 11.07
CA GLN A 44 -18.55 6.80 11.22
C GLN A 44 -19.22 5.63 10.50
N LEU A 45 -18.79 5.32 9.25
CA LEU A 45 -19.26 4.14 8.53
C LEU A 45 -18.89 2.84 9.26
N ALA A 46 -17.69 2.75 9.82
CA ALA A 46 -17.26 1.59 10.57
C ALA A 46 -18.09 1.40 11.86
N LEU A 47 -18.37 2.47 12.60
CA LEU A 47 -19.23 2.43 13.79
C LEU A 47 -20.64 1.95 13.47
N GLU A 48 -21.22 2.42 12.37
CA GLU A 48 -22.54 1.99 11.92
C GLU A 48 -22.59 0.51 11.57
N GLU A 49 -21.54 -0.02 10.89
CA GLU A 49 -21.46 -1.45 10.57
C GLU A 49 -21.23 -2.30 11.82
N ILE A 50 -20.43 -1.83 12.78
CA ILE A 50 -20.21 -2.51 14.05
C ILE A 50 -21.50 -2.54 14.89
N GLY A 51 -22.31 -1.48 14.84
CA GLY A 51 -23.61 -1.37 15.52
C GLY A 51 -23.52 -1.38 17.04
N ASN A 52 -22.35 -1.18 17.64
CA ASN A 52 -22.15 -1.18 19.10
C ASN A 52 -22.16 0.27 19.63
N LYS A 53 -23.13 0.58 20.51
CA LYS A 53 -23.30 1.90 21.11
C LYS A 53 -22.29 2.24 22.21
N GLU A 54 -21.46 1.30 22.62
CA GLU A 54 -20.45 1.48 23.67
C GLU A 54 -19.11 1.99 23.13
N ILE A 55 -19.02 2.26 21.82
CA ILE A 55 -17.79 2.76 21.16
C ILE A 55 -17.92 4.24 20.87
N PHE A 56 -16.96 5.03 21.34
CA PHE A 56 -16.89 6.47 21.12
C PHE A 56 -15.59 6.85 20.44
N ILE A 57 -15.67 7.58 19.33
CA ILE A 57 -14.52 8.15 18.65
C ILE A 57 -14.31 9.58 19.11
N ILE A 58 -13.08 9.92 19.48
CA ILE A 58 -12.67 11.25 19.96
C ILE A 58 -11.69 11.83 18.95
N PRO A 59 -12.15 12.59 17.92
CA PRO A 59 -11.28 13.17 16.90
C PRO A 59 -10.56 14.42 17.44
N ARG A 60 -9.26 14.55 17.08
CA ARG A 60 -8.45 15.72 17.33
C ARG A 60 -7.57 16.04 16.14
N ASP A 61 -7.34 17.33 15.94
CA ASP A 61 -6.50 17.83 14.85
C ASP A 61 -5.02 17.57 15.16
N SER A 62 -4.38 16.73 14.35
CA SER A 62 -2.94 16.46 14.46
C SER A 62 -2.08 17.63 13.98
N GLY A 63 -2.66 18.60 13.25
CA GLY A 63 -1.96 19.74 12.67
C GLY A 63 -0.99 19.39 11.55
N PHE A 64 -0.97 18.14 11.07
CA PHE A 64 -0.14 17.61 9.99
C PHE A 64 1.34 18.05 10.08
N ASN A 65 2.14 17.22 10.73
CA ASN A 65 3.58 17.48 11.01
C ASN A 65 3.86 18.72 11.91
N ASN A 66 2.87 19.18 12.66
CA ASN A 66 3.04 20.23 13.65
C ASN A 66 3.14 19.62 15.05
N LYS A 67 4.37 19.56 15.59
CA LYS A 67 4.62 18.92 16.90
C LYS A 67 3.75 19.50 18.01
N ASN A 68 3.65 20.83 18.12
CA ASN A 68 2.90 21.45 19.21
C ASN A 68 1.40 21.13 19.16
N LYS A 69 0.79 21.17 17.96
CA LYS A 69 -0.60 20.79 17.79
C LYS A 69 -0.83 19.31 18.10
N LEU A 70 0.08 18.45 17.65
CA LEU A 70 0.03 17.02 17.91
C LEU A 70 0.09 16.72 19.41
N ASP A 71 1.04 17.35 20.13
CA ASP A 71 1.20 17.17 21.58
C ASP A 71 -0.06 17.62 22.33
N ILE A 72 -0.63 18.79 21.99
CA ILE A 72 -1.89 19.27 22.59
C ILE A 72 -3.04 18.29 22.33
N ALA A 73 -3.15 17.80 21.09
CA ALA A 73 -4.19 16.85 20.72
C ALA A 73 -4.08 15.52 21.49
N ILE A 74 -2.86 15.01 21.65
CA ILE A 74 -2.61 13.77 22.40
C ILE A 74 -2.92 13.97 23.89
N GLN A 75 -2.51 15.06 24.50
CA GLN A 75 -2.81 15.33 25.91
C GLN A 75 -4.32 15.46 26.16
N ASP A 76 -5.04 16.11 25.27
CA ASP A 76 -6.50 16.22 25.38
C ASP A 76 -7.18 14.84 25.23
N ILE A 77 -6.80 14.02 24.26
CA ILE A 77 -7.28 12.65 24.11
C ILE A 77 -7.01 11.84 25.38
N LYS A 78 -5.79 11.93 25.90
CA LYS A 78 -5.37 11.21 27.12
C LYS A 78 -6.19 11.64 28.35
N SER A 79 -6.47 12.94 28.52
CA SER A 79 -7.28 13.47 29.63
C SER A 79 -8.71 12.90 29.67
N GLN A 80 -9.22 12.43 28.53
CA GLN A 80 -10.53 11.78 28.41
C GLN A 80 -10.50 10.27 28.69
N GLY A 81 -9.37 9.74 29.15
CA GLY A 81 -9.20 8.33 29.52
C GLY A 81 -9.04 7.39 28.31
N VAL A 82 -8.66 7.92 27.14
CA VAL A 82 -8.37 7.11 25.95
C VAL A 82 -7.04 6.38 26.11
N LYS A 83 -6.98 5.13 25.70
CA LYS A 83 -5.77 4.29 25.66
C LYS A 83 -5.31 3.95 24.26
N VAL A 84 -6.23 3.89 23.30
CA VAL A 84 -5.93 3.51 21.91
C VAL A 84 -6.34 4.63 20.94
N ILE A 85 -5.46 4.94 20.02
CA ILE A 85 -5.60 6.06 19.07
C ILE A 85 -5.39 5.56 17.66
N ILE A 86 -6.30 5.89 16.74
CA ILE A 86 -6.11 5.71 15.29
C ILE A 86 -5.31 6.91 14.77
N GLY A 87 -4.19 6.63 14.12
CA GLY A 87 -3.18 7.62 13.72
C GLY A 87 -1.85 7.36 14.45
N PRO A 88 -0.84 8.18 14.21
CA PRO A 88 -0.77 9.23 13.19
C PRO A 88 -0.78 8.65 11.77
N ILE A 89 -0.94 9.53 10.76
CA ILE A 89 -1.03 9.11 9.36
C ILE A 89 0.33 9.14 8.69
N THR A 90 1.17 10.11 9.02
CA THR A 90 2.46 10.33 8.35
C THR A 90 3.61 9.65 9.07
N HIS A 91 4.65 9.34 8.30
CA HIS A 91 5.89 8.77 8.83
C HIS A 91 6.60 9.73 9.80
N GLU A 92 6.59 11.00 9.49
CA GLU A 92 7.21 12.04 10.30
C GLU A 92 6.59 12.10 11.70
N GLU A 93 5.27 11.99 11.79
CA GLU A 93 4.56 11.98 13.08
C GLU A 93 4.83 10.72 13.92
N PHE A 94 5.23 9.59 13.28
CA PHE A 94 5.63 8.39 14.03
C PHE A 94 6.75 8.66 15.03
N ASN A 95 7.73 9.47 14.64
CA ASN A 95 8.86 9.77 15.52
C ASN A 95 8.46 10.62 16.72
N LEU A 96 7.38 11.40 16.57
CA LEU A 96 6.85 12.26 17.63
C LEU A 96 6.06 11.45 18.66
N VAL A 97 5.26 10.46 18.22
CA VAL A 97 4.39 9.67 19.12
C VAL A 97 5.11 8.53 19.85
N LYS A 98 6.35 8.21 19.50
CA LYS A 98 7.15 7.17 20.18
C LYS A 98 7.34 7.39 21.68
N GLU A 99 7.31 8.65 22.11
CA GLU A 99 7.55 9.05 23.50
C GLU A 99 6.33 8.77 24.41
N TYR A 100 5.14 8.58 23.83
CA TYR A 100 3.88 8.33 24.57
C TYR A 100 3.67 6.84 24.83
N ASN A 101 4.51 6.25 25.70
CA ASN A 101 4.51 4.81 25.96
C ASN A 101 3.27 4.28 26.70
N ASP A 102 2.44 5.15 27.23
CA ASP A 102 1.18 4.83 27.92
C ASP A 102 -0.05 4.83 26.99
N LEU A 103 0.16 5.12 25.72
CA LEU A 103 -0.85 5.09 24.66
C LEU A 103 -0.48 4.08 23.57
N ILE A 104 -1.48 3.57 22.88
CA ILE A 104 -1.33 2.64 21.75
C ILE A 104 -1.80 3.36 20.47
N PHE A 105 -0.97 3.36 19.45
CA PHE A 105 -1.28 3.99 18.18
C PHE A 105 -1.48 2.94 17.10
N ILE A 106 -2.64 2.94 16.44
CA ILE A 106 -2.95 2.11 15.28
C ILE A 106 -2.93 3.01 14.05
N SER A 107 -1.86 2.94 13.29
CA SER A 107 -1.62 3.87 12.19
C SER A 107 -1.98 3.26 10.83
N PRO A 108 -2.73 3.97 9.98
CA PRO A 108 -2.96 3.58 8.59
C PRO A 108 -1.75 3.82 7.68
N SER A 109 -0.61 4.24 8.21
CA SER A 109 0.61 4.44 7.43
C SER A 109 1.09 3.15 6.76
N ASN A 110 1.76 3.29 5.63
CA ASN A 110 2.42 2.18 4.91
C ASN A 110 3.80 1.81 5.48
N ILE A 111 4.23 2.43 6.56
CA ILE A 111 5.41 2.04 7.33
C ILE A 111 5.01 0.92 8.28
N ASN A 112 5.77 -0.17 8.28
CA ASN A 112 5.52 -1.32 9.14
C ASN A 112 6.63 -1.47 10.20
N PRO A 113 6.56 -0.81 11.36
CA PRO A 113 7.49 -0.98 12.45
C PRO A 113 7.28 -2.35 13.12
N LYS A 114 8.28 -2.81 13.87
CA LYS A 114 8.09 -3.94 14.80
C LYS A 114 7.19 -3.51 15.96
N PHE A 115 6.52 -4.49 16.61
CA PHE A 115 5.78 -4.27 17.87
C PHE A 115 6.71 -4.00 19.07
N THR A 116 7.70 -3.15 18.89
CA THR A 116 8.67 -2.86 19.95
C THR A 116 8.26 -1.68 20.79
N ASN A 117 7.44 -0.82 20.26
CA ASN A 117 6.98 0.39 20.92
C ASN A 117 5.44 0.34 21.05
N ASN A 118 4.84 1.48 21.06
CA ASN A 118 3.41 1.70 21.19
C ASN A 118 2.67 1.86 19.85
N ILE A 119 3.28 1.49 18.71
CA ILE A 119 2.75 1.75 17.38
C ILE A 119 2.55 0.45 16.60
N ILE A 120 1.35 0.27 16.03
CA ILE A 120 1.02 -0.78 15.07
C ILE A 120 0.65 -0.10 13.74
N SER A 121 1.33 -0.45 12.67
CA SER A 121 0.98 0.02 11.32
C SER A 121 0.07 -1.00 10.66
N VAL A 122 -1.11 -0.56 10.22
CA VAL A 122 -2.10 -1.36 9.48
C VAL A 122 -2.20 -0.97 8.00
N GLY A 123 -1.33 -0.07 7.56
CA GLY A 123 -1.25 0.34 6.15
C GLY A 123 -0.78 -0.77 5.22
N VAL A 124 -1.01 -0.59 3.92
CA VAL A 124 -0.48 -1.47 2.87
C VAL A 124 1.03 -1.23 2.74
N SER A 125 1.81 -1.92 3.59
CA SER A 125 3.24 -1.65 3.71
C SER A 125 4.01 -2.04 2.44
N LEU A 126 5.09 -1.29 2.13
CA LEU A 126 5.99 -1.64 1.04
C LEU A 126 6.58 -3.05 1.21
N GLU A 127 6.88 -3.46 2.45
CA GLU A 127 7.38 -4.79 2.75
C GLU A 127 6.39 -5.89 2.33
N SER A 128 5.10 -5.75 2.69
CA SER A 128 4.04 -6.69 2.29
C SER A 128 3.89 -6.76 0.77
N GLN A 129 3.96 -5.62 0.10
CA GLN A 129 3.86 -5.53 -1.35
C GLN A 129 5.03 -6.21 -2.05
N LEU A 130 6.25 -5.95 -1.60
CA LEU A 130 7.46 -6.54 -2.18
C LEU A 130 7.53 -8.06 -1.97
N LEU A 131 7.07 -8.57 -0.82
CA LEU A 131 6.97 -10.01 -0.58
C LEU A 131 6.06 -10.68 -1.59
N VAL A 132 4.86 -10.13 -1.80
CA VAL A 132 3.87 -10.65 -2.76
C VAL A 132 4.41 -10.56 -4.20
N LEU A 133 5.03 -9.45 -4.58
CA LEU A 133 5.64 -9.29 -5.91
C LEU A 133 6.78 -10.28 -6.15
N THR A 134 7.64 -10.48 -5.15
CA THR A 134 8.75 -11.43 -5.26
C THR A 134 8.25 -12.87 -5.48
N GLU A 135 7.23 -13.29 -4.72
CA GLU A 135 6.60 -14.59 -4.91
C GLU A 135 5.94 -14.71 -6.27
N PHE A 136 5.26 -13.65 -6.72
CA PHE A 136 4.61 -13.61 -8.03
C PHE A 136 5.62 -13.75 -9.16
N ILE A 137 6.71 -12.98 -9.15
CA ILE A 137 7.80 -13.03 -10.14
C ILE A 137 8.41 -14.44 -10.20
N LYS A 138 8.66 -15.07 -9.04
CA LYS A 138 9.14 -16.45 -8.96
C LYS A 138 8.15 -17.45 -9.59
N LYS A 139 6.86 -17.32 -9.31
CA LYS A 139 5.79 -18.14 -9.93
C LYS A 139 5.72 -17.98 -11.45
N GLN A 140 6.00 -16.76 -11.97
CA GLN A 140 6.10 -16.48 -13.39
C GLN A 140 7.43 -16.95 -14.02
N LYS A 141 8.28 -17.66 -13.27
CA LYS A 141 9.57 -18.20 -13.70
C LYS A 141 10.54 -17.14 -14.24
N LYS A 142 10.47 -15.92 -13.70
CA LYS A 142 11.39 -14.83 -14.04
C LYS A 142 12.61 -14.86 -13.12
N ASN A 143 13.78 -14.59 -13.70
CA ASN A 143 15.06 -14.82 -13.01
C ASN A 143 15.97 -13.58 -12.95
N LYS A 144 15.70 -12.54 -13.73
CA LYS A 144 16.51 -11.32 -13.80
C LYS A 144 15.60 -10.11 -13.62
N THR A 145 15.50 -9.62 -12.39
CA THR A 145 14.61 -8.53 -12.02
C THR A 145 15.38 -7.21 -11.94
N VAL A 146 14.87 -6.16 -12.55
CA VAL A 146 15.30 -4.78 -12.27
C VAL A 146 14.31 -4.12 -11.32
N ILE A 147 14.81 -3.59 -10.20
CA ILE A 147 14.01 -2.86 -9.22
C ILE A 147 14.28 -1.38 -9.44
N MET A 148 13.24 -0.65 -9.84
CA MET A 148 13.31 0.74 -10.26
C MET A 148 12.60 1.65 -9.26
N PHE A 149 13.26 2.73 -8.83
CA PHE A 149 12.64 3.76 -7.99
C PHE A 149 13.36 5.11 -8.16
N PRO A 150 12.66 6.24 -7.85
CA PRO A 150 13.22 7.56 -8.05
C PRO A 150 14.32 7.89 -7.05
N LYS A 151 15.29 8.72 -7.46
CA LYS A 151 16.31 9.33 -6.60
C LYS A 151 15.67 10.44 -5.78
N ASN A 152 15.14 10.13 -4.60
CA ASN A 152 14.49 11.09 -3.71
C ASN A 152 14.76 10.77 -2.23
N LYS A 153 14.13 11.52 -1.32
CA LYS A 153 14.28 11.35 0.13
C LYS A 153 13.90 9.94 0.65
N TYR A 154 13.10 9.18 -0.09
CA TYR A 154 12.65 7.84 0.29
C TYR A 154 13.57 6.72 -0.23
N SER A 155 14.55 7.02 -1.09
CA SER A 155 15.44 6.01 -1.69
C SER A 155 16.11 5.13 -0.63
N LYS A 156 16.61 5.72 0.46
CA LYS A 156 17.28 4.98 1.54
C LYS A 156 16.31 4.03 2.26
N LEU A 157 15.08 4.45 2.51
CA LEU A 157 14.05 3.60 3.12
C LEU A 157 13.69 2.42 2.21
N ILE A 158 13.57 2.67 0.92
CA ILE A 158 13.29 1.61 -0.07
C ILE A 158 14.43 0.58 -0.07
N GLU A 159 15.69 1.03 -0.12
CA GLU A 159 16.86 0.15 -0.07
C GLU A 159 16.91 -0.70 1.21
N GLU A 160 16.60 -0.12 2.35
CA GLU A 160 16.50 -0.84 3.63
C GLU A 160 15.44 -1.96 3.57
N LYS A 161 14.28 -1.69 2.96
CA LYS A 161 13.24 -2.73 2.80
C LYS A 161 13.64 -3.80 1.80
N LEU A 162 14.35 -3.45 0.75
CA LEU A 162 14.86 -4.38 -0.24
C LEU A 162 15.96 -5.31 0.32
N SER A 163 16.81 -4.82 1.22
CA SER A 163 17.89 -5.62 1.81
C SER A 163 17.40 -6.83 2.62
N ASN A 164 16.15 -6.80 3.08
CA ASN A 164 15.53 -7.87 3.86
C ASN A 164 14.79 -8.92 2.99
N LEU A 165 14.84 -8.79 1.67
CA LEU A 165 14.13 -9.68 0.74
C LEU A 165 15.09 -10.60 -0.01
N ASP A 166 14.68 -11.86 -0.20
CA ASP A 166 15.41 -12.83 -1.02
C ASP A 166 15.13 -12.58 -2.51
N LEU A 167 15.80 -11.57 -3.07
CA LEU A 167 15.74 -11.17 -4.48
C LEU A 167 17.02 -11.55 -5.19
N LYS A 168 17.25 -12.86 -5.37
CA LYS A 168 18.40 -13.36 -6.14
C LYS A 168 18.38 -12.80 -7.57
N ASN A 169 19.55 -12.43 -8.10
CA ASN A 169 19.72 -11.87 -9.44
C ASN A 169 18.92 -10.59 -9.73
N SER A 170 18.69 -9.76 -8.72
CA SER A 170 18.09 -8.45 -8.89
C SER A 170 19.12 -7.34 -9.04
N LYS A 171 18.80 -6.34 -9.86
CA LYS A 171 19.59 -5.11 -10.02
C LYS A 171 18.74 -3.92 -9.57
N ILE A 172 19.28 -3.09 -8.72
CA ILE A 172 18.64 -1.82 -8.34
C ILE A 172 19.01 -0.77 -9.40
N PHE A 173 17.99 -0.05 -9.86
CA PHE A 173 18.13 1.07 -10.78
C PHE A 173 17.39 2.29 -10.23
N LYS A 174 18.14 3.31 -9.84
CA LYS A 174 17.61 4.59 -9.37
C LYS A 174 17.58 5.57 -10.53
N TYR A 175 16.43 6.23 -10.73
CA TYR A 175 16.24 7.16 -11.84
C TYR A 175 15.87 8.57 -11.36
N SER A 176 16.08 9.54 -12.23
CA SER A 176 15.64 10.93 -12.02
C SER A 176 14.13 11.05 -12.25
N SER A 177 13.43 11.77 -11.39
CA SER A 177 12.01 12.11 -11.60
C SER A 177 11.81 13.21 -12.67
N ASN A 178 12.90 13.82 -13.19
CA ASN A 178 12.82 14.74 -14.31
C ASN A 178 12.63 13.94 -15.62
N PRO A 179 11.51 14.09 -16.35
CA PRO A 179 11.24 13.34 -17.57
C PRO A 179 12.31 13.49 -18.67
N GLU A 180 12.96 14.66 -18.75
CA GLU A 180 14.02 14.93 -19.75
C GLU A 180 15.26 14.06 -19.51
N VAL A 181 15.56 13.74 -18.26
CA VAL A 181 16.71 12.91 -17.87
C VAL A 181 16.33 11.43 -17.83
N LEU A 182 15.12 11.12 -17.38
CA LEU A 182 14.60 9.77 -17.16
C LEU A 182 14.73 8.90 -18.41
N THR A 183 14.30 9.39 -19.59
CA THR A 183 14.34 8.61 -20.83
C THR A 183 15.77 8.21 -21.18
N GLY A 184 16.73 9.12 -21.09
CA GLY A 184 18.15 8.84 -21.32
C GLY A 184 18.73 7.81 -20.33
N GLU A 185 18.36 7.88 -19.06
CA GLU A 185 18.75 6.88 -18.05
C GLU A 185 18.17 5.49 -18.38
N ILE A 186 16.93 5.41 -18.89
CA ILE A 186 16.31 4.14 -19.31
C ILE A 186 16.91 3.62 -20.63
N GLU A 187 17.29 4.48 -21.56
CA GLU A 187 18.06 4.08 -22.78
C GLU A 187 19.37 3.37 -22.39
N ILE A 188 20.08 3.89 -21.40
CA ILE A 188 21.29 3.25 -20.87
C ILE A 188 20.97 1.89 -20.23
N LEU A 189 19.92 1.82 -19.40
CA LEU A 189 19.50 0.57 -18.72
C LEU A 189 19.16 -0.53 -19.73
N THR A 190 18.50 -0.16 -20.83
CA THR A 190 18.01 -1.09 -21.86
C THR A 190 19.00 -1.35 -22.97
N ASN A 191 20.18 -0.70 -22.96
CA ASN A 191 21.13 -0.68 -24.07
C ASN A 191 20.50 -0.29 -25.44
N TYR A 192 19.53 0.65 -25.41
CA TYR A 192 18.70 1.00 -26.55
C TYR A 192 19.53 1.40 -27.77
N SER A 193 20.48 2.32 -27.63
CA SER A 193 21.34 2.80 -28.70
C SER A 193 22.14 1.66 -29.35
N GLN A 194 22.67 0.71 -28.55
CA GLN A 194 23.40 -0.44 -29.09
C GLN A 194 22.47 -1.41 -29.82
N ARG A 195 21.29 -1.67 -29.30
CA ARG A 195 20.27 -2.53 -29.92
C ARG A 195 19.77 -1.94 -31.25
N LYS A 196 19.58 -0.61 -31.29
CA LYS A 196 19.23 0.12 -32.52
C LYS A 196 20.36 0.01 -33.56
N LYS A 197 21.58 0.28 -33.15
CA LYS A 197 22.76 0.14 -34.05
C LYS A 197 22.90 -1.29 -34.60
N SER A 198 22.64 -2.29 -33.76
CA SER A 198 22.68 -3.69 -34.19
C SER A 198 21.63 -4.02 -35.25
N LEU A 199 20.43 -3.42 -35.14
CA LEU A 199 19.37 -3.53 -36.17
C LEU A 199 19.82 -2.92 -37.49
N GLU A 200 20.34 -1.69 -37.49
CA GLU A 200 20.83 -1.01 -38.69
C GLU A 200 21.94 -1.79 -39.38
N LEU A 201 22.89 -2.30 -38.60
CA LEU A 201 23.98 -3.13 -39.18
C LEU A 201 23.41 -4.42 -39.78
N ARG A 202 22.40 -5.03 -39.14
CA ARG A 202 21.78 -6.26 -39.67
C ARG A 202 21.01 -5.99 -40.97
N LYS A 203 20.27 -4.89 -41.08
CA LYS A 203 19.56 -4.49 -42.30
C LYS A 203 20.55 -4.34 -43.46
N LYS A 204 21.63 -3.58 -43.27
CA LYS A 204 22.68 -3.39 -44.27
C LYS A 204 23.27 -4.69 -44.83
N MET A 205 23.30 -5.76 -44.05
CA MET A 205 23.79 -7.07 -44.51
C MET A 205 22.89 -7.73 -45.57
N PHE A 206 21.64 -7.27 -45.69
CA PHE A 206 20.64 -7.85 -46.58
C PHE A 206 20.19 -6.87 -47.69
N GLU A 207 20.48 -5.56 -47.58
CA GLU A 207 20.06 -4.54 -48.53
C GLU A 207 20.55 -4.80 -49.98
N ASP A 208 21.77 -5.33 -50.12
CA ASP A 208 22.40 -5.58 -51.42
C ASP A 208 22.18 -7.01 -51.92
N LYS A 209 21.31 -7.81 -51.30
CA LYS A 209 21.07 -9.19 -51.69
C LYS A 209 19.73 -9.39 -52.34
N GLU A 210 19.74 -9.98 -53.56
CA GLU A 210 18.54 -10.19 -54.38
C GLU A 210 17.85 -11.55 -54.16
N ASP A 211 18.36 -12.42 -53.27
CA ASP A 211 17.74 -13.71 -53.01
C ASP A 211 16.48 -13.57 -52.16
N GLU A 212 15.51 -14.47 -52.37
CA GLU A 212 14.21 -14.45 -51.71
C GLU A 212 14.29 -14.54 -50.17
N GLN A 213 15.28 -15.24 -49.62
CA GLN A 213 15.44 -15.36 -48.17
C GLN A 213 15.95 -14.06 -47.55
N SER A 214 16.88 -13.37 -48.25
CA SER A 214 17.38 -12.07 -47.79
C SER A 214 16.30 -10.98 -47.88
N THR A 215 15.48 -10.98 -48.91
CA THR A 215 14.35 -10.07 -49.04
C THR A 215 13.34 -10.25 -47.88
N LYS A 216 12.93 -11.50 -47.60
CA LYS A 216 12.02 -11.80 -46.47
C LYS A 216 12.61 -11.42 -45.10
N GLU A 217 13.92 -11.62 -44.92
CA GLU A 217 14.57 -11.22 -43.67
C GLU A 217 14.66 -9.72 -43.55
N LEU A 218 14.91 -8.98 -44.63
CA LEU A 218 14.91 -7.52 -44.65
C LEU A 218 13.53 -6.97 -44.31
N GLU A 219 12.45 -7.48 -44.93
CA GLU A 219 11.07 -7.11 -44.60
C GLU A 219 10.74 -7.33 -43.11
N ARG A 220 11.19 -8.45 -42.54
CA ARG A 220 11.03 -8.72 -41.12
C ARG A 220 11.79 -7.73 -40.22
N LEU A 221 13.01 -7.38 -40.59
CA LEU A 221 13.85 -6.43 -39.86
C LEU A 221 13.31 -4.99 -39.95
N GLU A 222 12.65 -4.63 -41.04
CA GLU A 222 12.03 -3.32 -41.21
C GLU A 222 10.88 -3.07 -40.24
N GLN A 223 10.21 -4.13 -39.75
CA GLN A 223 9.16 -4.05 -38.77
C GLN A 223 9.66 -3.88 -37.32
N LEU A 224 10.98 -3.97 -37.10
CA LEU A 224 11.57 -3.87 -35.75
C LEU A 224 12.08 -2.46 -35.46
N TYR A 225 12.02 -2.05 -34.21
CA TYR A 225 12.63 -0.81 -33.71
C TYR A 225 14.04 -1.03 -33.18
N THR A 226 14.32 -2.21 -32.64
CA THR A 226 15.64 -2.61 -32.15
C THR A 226 15.89 -4.10 -32.41
N LEU A 227 17.17 -4.53 -32.38
CA LEU A 227 17.55 -5.93 -32.49
C LEU A 227 18.10 -6.45 -31.16
N GLY A 228 17.58 -7.60 -30.73
CA GLY A 228 17.97 -8.25 -29.47
C GLY A 228 17.07 -7.88 -28.29
N ASN A 229 17.25 -8.57 -27.18
CA ASN A 229 16.45 -8.40 -25.98
C ASN A 229 17.21 -7.56 -24.95
N VAL A 230 16.48 -6.97 -24.00
CA VAL A 230 17.07 -6.40 -22.79
C VAL A 230 17.64 -7.50 -21.89
N ASN A 231 18.55 -7.15 -20.98
CA ASN A 231 19.21 -8.12 -20.10
C ASN A 231 18.45 -8.36 -18.80
N PHE A 232 17.13 -8.25 -18.82
CA PHE A 232 16.24 -8.56 -17.71
C PHE A 232 14.90 -9.10 -18.24
N ASP A 233 14.20 -9.87 -17.41
CA ASP A 233 12.94 -10.52 -17.76
C ASP A 233 11.76 -10.07 -16.88
N SER A 234 12.02 -9.21 -15.90
CA SER A 234 11.01 -8.58 -15.06
C SER A 234 11.46 -7.24 -14.50
N VAL A 235 10.51 -6.37 -14.22
CA VAL A 235 10.74 -5.08 -13.54
C VAL A 235 9.78 -4.93 -12.37
N ILE A 236 10.28 -4.37 -11.26
CA ILE A 236 9.47 -3.85 -10.15
C ILE A 236 9.66 -2.34 -10.13
N ILE A 237 8.62 -1.57 -10.45
CA ILE A 237 8.66 -0.11 -10.44
C ILE A 237 8.02 0.36 -9.13
N ILE A 238 8.82 0.92 -8.21
CA ILE A 238 8.35 1.44 -6.93
C ILE A 238 8.05 2.93 -7.10
N ASP A 239 6.96 3.22 -7.78
CA ASP A 239 6.45 4.57 -8.02
C ASP A 239 4.94 4.55 -8.31
N PHE A 240 4.34 5.72 -8.42
CA PHE A 240 2.91 5.88 -8.70
C PHE A 240 2.62 7.18 -9.46
N GLY A 241 1.40 7.32 -9.94
CA GLY A 241 0.93 8.51 -10.63
C GLY A 241 1.72 8.81 -11.91
N ASN A 242 2.00 10.09 -12.18
CA ASN A 242 2.66 10.51 -13.41
C ASN A 242 4.11 9.99 -13.53
N ASN A 243 4.83 9.84 -12.44
CA ASN A 243 6.19 9.29 -12.48
C ASN A 243 6.17 7.83 -12.98
N LEU A 244 5.30 7.00 -12.42
CA LEU A 244 5.13 5.62 -12.91
C LEU A 244 4.83 5.60 -14.41
N LYS A 245 3.91 6.45 -14.87
CA LYS A 245 3.54 6.54 -16.29
C LYS A 245 4.74 6.92 -17.17
N SER A 246 5.53 7.89 -16.74
CA SER A 246 6.75 8.31 -17.46
C SER A 246 7.78 7.18 -17.55
N VAL A 247 7.97 6.41 -16.48
CA VAL A 247 8.88 5.24 -16.50
C VAL A 247 8.36 4.18 -17.47
N LEU A 248 7.07 3.87 -17.42
CA LEU A 248 6.46 2.87 -18.29
C LEU A 248 6.54 3.31 -19.77
N ALA A 249 6.23 4.57 -20.08
CA ALA A 249 6.35 5.12 -21.41
C ALA A 249 7.79 5.06 -21.94
N SER A 250 8.79 5.38 -21.10
CA SER A 250 10.21 5.30 -21.48
C SER A 250 10.67 3.85 -21.70
N LEU A 251 10.18 2.87 -20.95
CA LEU A 251 10.46 1.45 -21.18
C LEU A 251 9.88 0.97 -22.52
N VAL A 252 8.66 1.40 -22.87
CA VAL A 252 8.04 1.10 -24.16
C VAL A 252 8.76 1.81 -25.29
N TYR A 253 9.10 3.10 -25.14
CA TYR A 253 9.87 3.86 -26.11
C TYR A 253 11.22 3.18 -26.43
N THR A 254 11.88 2.62 -25.44
CA THR A 254 13.14 1.89 -25.60
C THR A 254 12.95 0.43 -26.06
N ASP A 255 11.77 0.11 -26.59
CA ASP A 255 11.44 -1.19 -27.19
C ASP A 255 11.65 -2.36 -26.20
N VAL A 256 11.18 -2.21 -24.96
CA VAL A 256 11.12 -3.31 -23.99
C VAL A 256 9.85 -4.11 -24.24
N ASP A 257 10.01 -5.34 -24.75
CA ASP A 257 8.90 -6.22 -25.14
C ASP A 257 8.10 -6.70 -23.92
N GLN A 258 6.84 -6.23 -23.80
CA GLN A 258 5.92 -6.59 -22.73
C GLN A 258 5.49 -8.07 -22.73
N ASN A 259 5.72 -8.81 -23.83
CA ASN A 259 5.46 -10.25 -23.87
C ASN A 259 6.61 -11.06 -23.24
N LYS A 260 7.81 -10.48 -23.23
CA LYS A 260 9.02 -11.13 -22.69
C LYS A 260 9.36 -10.64 -21.29
N VAL A 261 9.14 -9.37 -21.01
CA VAL A 261 9.42 -8.73 -19.72
C VAL A 261 8.13 -8.57 -18.92
N LEU A 262 8.12 -9.06 -17.70
CA LEU A 262 7.01 -8.92 -16.76
C LEU A 262 7.06 -7.53 -16.11
N PHE A 263 6.05 -6.71 -16.37
CA PHE A 263 5.93 -5.37 -15.76
C PHE A 263 5.16 -5.44 -14.46
N THR A 264 5.80 -5.07 -13.36
CA THR A 264 5.15 -5.00 -12.05
C THR A 264 5.39 -3.64 -11.38
N THR A 265 4.45 -3.23 -10.53
CA THR A 265 4.55 -2.01 -9.72
C THR A 265 3.97 -2.25 -8.33
N ILE A 266 4.10 -1.26 -7.46
CA ILE A 266 3.46 -1.24 -6.13
C ILE A 266 1.97 -0.94 -6.23
N ASN A 267 1.24 -1.02 -5.10
CA ASN A 267 -0.19 -0.75 -5.04
C ASN A 267 -0.57 0.61 -5.64
N GLN A 268 -1.48 0.59 -6.58
CA GLN A 268 -1.99 1.78 -7.29
C GLN A 268 -3.40 2.18 -6.85
N TRP A 269 -3.91 1.62 -5.77
CA TRP A 269 -5.24 1.92 -5.19
C TRP A 269 -6.40 1.90 -6.20
N PHE A 270 -6.28 1.10 -7.26
CA PHE A 270 -7.25 1.04 -8.35
C PHE A 270 -7.50 2.40 -9.03
N ASP A 271 -6.45 3.19 -9.18
CA ASP A 271 -6.48 4.46 -9.91
C ASP A 271 -6.76 4.22 -11.39
N LYS A 272 -7.94 4.67 -11.85
CA LYS A 272 -8.35 4.52 -13.25
C LYS A 272 -7.50 5.32 -14.22
N SER A 273 -6.76 6.31 -13.76
CA SER A 273 -5.88 7.11 -14.61
C SER A 273 -4.77 6.29 -15.26
N ILE A 274 -4.46 5.11 -14.70
CA ILE A 274 -3.49 4.17 -15.28
C ILE A 274 -3.95 3.60 -16.63
N PHE A 275 -5.27 3.59 -16.91
CA PHE A 275 -5.82 3.11 -18.17
C PHE A 275 -5.64 4.08 -19.34
N TYR A 276 -5.34 5.36 -19.07
CA TYR A 276 -5.09 6.35 -20.12
C TYR A 276 -3.75 6.16 -20.81
N GLU A 277 -2.86 5.33 -20.25
CA GLU A 277 -1.61 4.90 -20.87
C GLU A 277 -1.86 3.66 -21.75
N ASN A 278 -2.38 3.87 -22.95
CA ASN A 278 -2.73 2.80 -23.90
C ASN A 278 -1.53 1.95 -24.35
N THR A 279 -0.31 2.37 -24.06
CA THR A 279 0.92 1.65 -24.43
C THR A 279 1.20 0.46 -23.51
N ILE A 280 0.55 0.38 -22.32
CA ILE A 280 0.82 -0.66 -21.33
C ILE A 280 -0.33 -1.65 -21.31
N LYS A 281 -0.10 -2.83 -21.86
CA LYS A 281 -1.12 -3.88 -21.95
C LYS A 281 -1.28 -4.71 -20.67
N ASN A 282 -0.17 -4.96 -19.97
CA ASN A 282 -0.15 -5.84 -18.80
C ASN A 282 0.75 -5.27 -17.70
N LEU A 283 0.18 -4.49 -16.80
CA LEU A 283 0.84 -4.05 -15.58
C LEU A 283 0.25 -4.80 -14.38
N TYR A 284 1.12 -5.49 -13.63
CA TYR A 284 0.72 -6.25 -12.45
C TYR A 284 1.10 -5.49 -11.17
N TYR A 285 0.23 -5.52 -10.18
CA TYR A 285 0.51 -4.91 -8.89
C TYR A 285 -0.25 -5.59 -7.73
N PRO A 286 0.34 -5.61 -6.53
CA PRO A 286 -0.33 -6.13 -5.34
C PRO A 286 -1.33 -5.09 -4.82
N SER A 287 -2.51 -5.51 -4.45
CA SER A 287 -3.49 -4.62 -3.83
C SER A 287 -4.44 -5.38 -2.91
N ILE A 288 -5.23 -4.61 -2.20
CA ILE A 288 -6.32 -5.08 -1.33
C ILE A 288 -7.46 -5.68 -2.16
N ASN A 289 -8.47 -6.24 -1.49
CA ASN A 289 -9.62 -6.81 -2.19
C ASN A 289 -10.43 -5.75 -2.94
N TYR A 290 -10.44 -5.81 -4.27
CA TYR A 290 -11.13 -4.83 -5.13
C TYR A 290 -12.63 -4.73 -4.88
N LYS A 291 -13.31 -5.88 -4.66
CA LYS A 291 -14.75 -5.86 -4.41
C LYS A 291 -15.09 -5.17 -3.09
N ALA A 292 -14.29 -5.40 -2.06
CA ALA A 292 -14.45 -4.75 -0.77
C ALA A 292 -14.15 -3.25 -0.85
N PHE A 293 -13.08 -2.87 -1.54
CA PHE A 293 -12.73 -1.47 -1.79
C PHE A 293 -13.84 -0.73 -2.56
N LYS A 294 -14.34 -1.34 -3.63
CA LYS A 294 -15.45 -0.76 -4.40
C LYS A 294 -16.72 -0.59 -3.55
N LYS A 295 -17.10 -1.62 -2.77
CA LYS A 295 -18.26 -1.55 -1.88
C LYS A 295 -18.11 -0.44 -0.83
N TYR A 296 -16.91 -0.28 -0.25
CA TYR A 296 -16.64 0.82 0.67
C TYR A 296 -16.80 2.19 -0.01
N ASN A 297 -16.23 2.37 -1.19
CA ASN A 297 -16.34 3.62 -1.94
C ASN A 297 -17.79 3.96 -2.32
N ASP A 298 -18.56 2.96 -2.76
CA ASP A 298 -19.97 3.13 -3.11
C ASP A 298 -20.79 3.53 -1.87
N ASN A 299 -20.64 2.85 -0.74
CA ASN A 299 -21.32 3.17 0.52
C ASN A 299 -20.94 4.57 1.03
N TYR A 300 -19.65 4.92 0.93
CA TYR A 300 -19.16 6.23 1.33
C TYR A 300 -19.78 7.33 0.45
N TYR A 301 -19.79 7.15 -0.87
CA TYR A 301 -20.37 8.09 -1.81
C TYR A 301 -21.88 8.23 -1.63
N GLU A 302 -22.59 7.12 -1.41
CA GLU A 302 -24.04 7.14 -1.15
C GLU A 302 -24.38 8.05 0.04
N LYS A 303 -23.59 7.99 1.11
CA LYS A 303 -23.82 8.73 2.34
C LYS A 303 -23.33 10.17 2.28
N TYR A 304 -22.13 10.41 1.78
CA TYR A 304 -21.47 11.72 1.86
C TYR A 304 -21.43 12.50 0.54
N LYS A 305 -21.86 11.88 -0.57
CA LYS A 305 -21.91 12.47 -1.94
C LYS A 305 -20.53 12.91 -2.47
N VAL A 306 -19.47 12.42 -1.88
CA VAL A 306 -18.08 12.60 -2.31
C VAL A 306 -17.37 11.25 -2.22
N TYR A 307 -16.33 11.03 -3.04
CA TYR A 307 -15.50 9.86 -2.91
C TYR A 307 -14.48 10.03 -1.78
N PRO A 308 -14.17 8.96 -1.02
CA PRO A 308 -13.16 9.01 0.01
C PRO A 308 -11.76 9.13 -0.60
N ASN A 309 -10.81 9.62 0.20
CA ASN A 309 -9.41 9.37 -0.10
C ASN A 309 -9.12 7.86 0.11
N GLU A 310 -8.34 7.26 -0.77
CA GLU A 310 -8.17 5.81 -0.87
C GLU A 310 -7.65 5.18 0.43
N ILE A 311 -6.77 5.89 1.15
CA ILE A 311 -6.18 5.37 2.40
C ILE A 311 -7.17 5.33 3.57
N THR A 312 -8.31 5.99 3.48
CA THR A 312 -9.26 6.09 4.60
C THR A 312 -9.95 4.78 4.92
N ILE A 313 -10.00 3.85 3.97
CA ILE A 313 -10.48 2.48 4.22
C ILE A 313 -9.60 1.76 5.26
N LEU A 314 -8.33 2.17 5.41
CA LEU A 314 -7.42 1.61 6.41
C LEU A 314 -7.83 2.00 7.84
N SER A 315 -8.38 3.19 8.04
CA SER A 315 -8.93 3.61 9.35
C SER A 315 -10.19 2.83 9.72
N TYR A 316 -10.99 2.47 8.72
CA TYR A 316 -12.13 1.57 8.89
C TYR A 316 -11.69 0.22 9.47
N ASP A 317 -10.68 -0.42 8.87
CA ASP A 317 -10.13 -1.68 9.37
C ASP A 317 -9.39 -1.52 10.70
N ALA A 318 -8.74 -0.37 10.94
CA ALA A 318 -8.12 -0.05 12.23
C ALA A 318 -9.13 -0.08 13.36
N LEU A 319 -10.32 0.53 13.18
CA LEU A 319 -11.39 0.46 14.17
C LEU A 319 -11.90 -0.96 14.36
N GLY A 320 -12.07 -1.71 13.28
CA GLY A 320 -12.45 -3.13 13.34
C GLY A 320 -11.45 -3.97 14.13
N LEU A 321 -10.15 -3.75 13.94
CA LEU A 321 -9.08 -4.42 14.70
C LEU A 321 -9.12 -4.06 16.20
N ILE A 322 -9.31 -2.77 16.51
CA ILE A 322 -9.46 -2.29 17.89
C ILE A 322 -10.67 -2.94 18.55
N TYR A 323 -11.81 -2.94 17.86
CA TYR A 323 -13.04 -3.58 18.37
C TYR A 323 -12.86 -5.07 18.61
N TYR A 324 -12.21 -5.78 17.69
CA TYR A 324 -11.90 -7.19 17.85
C TYR A 324 -11.01 -7.45 19.06
N ALA A 325 -9.95 -6.66 19.25
CA ALA A 325 -9.05 -6.77 20.40
C ALA A 325 -9.80 -6.54 21.72
N TRP A 326 -10.62 -5.49 21.76
CA TRP A 326 -11.43 -5.16 22.93
C TRP A 326 -12.45 -6.24 23.27
N LYS A 327 -13.19 -6.77 22.30
CA LYS A 327 -14.15 -7.87 22.53
C LYS A 327 -13.48 -9.15 23.00
N LYS A 328 -12.30 -9.45 22.46
CA LYS A 328 -11.54 -10.66 22.83
C LYS A 328 -10.98 -10.59 24.26
N ASN A 329 -10.44 -9.43 24.64
CA ASN A 329 -9.68 -9.27 25.88
C ASN A 329 -10.51 -8.59 27.00
N GLY A 330 -11.70 -8.06 26.70
CA GLY A 330 -12.54 -7.27 27.60
C GLY A 330 -12.02 -5.85 27.87
N LYS A 331 -10.75 -5.58 27.55
CA LYS A 331 -10.07 -4.28 27.67
C LYS A 331 -8.87 -4.20 26.73
N ILE A 332 -8.32 -3.02 26.57
CA ILE A 332 -7.06 -2.76 25.85
C ILE A 332 -6.15 -1.97 26.78
N ASP A 333 -5.11 -2.62 27.30
CA ASP A 333 -4.16 -2.03 28.25
C ASP A 333 -2.76 -1.88 27.63
N SER A 334 -2.37 -2.75 26.72
CA SER A 334 -1.05 -2.79 26.13
C SER A 334 -1.06 -3.16 24.64
N ILE A 335 0.06 -2.89 23.97
CA ILE A 335 0.24 -3.29 22.56
C ILE A 335 0.18 -4.82 22.39
N ASN A 336 0.45 -5.60 23.44
CA ASN A 336 0.39 -7.05 23.39
C ASN A 336 -1.04 -7.57 23.16
N ASP A 337 -2.06 -6.77 23.48
CA ASP A 337 -3.46 -7.09 23.20
C ASP A 337 -3.76 -7.23 21.71
N PHE A 338 -2.86 -6.73 20.87
CA PHE A 338 -2.89 -6.82 19.40
C PHE A 338 -1.96 -7.90 18.84
N ALA A 339 -1.25 -8.67 19.66
CA ALA A 339 -0.39 -9.77 19.22
C ALA A 339 -1.21 -11.04 18.98
N PHE A 340 -1.95 -11.10 17.88
CA PHE A 340 -2.79 -12.24 17.54
C PHE A 340 -1.97 -13.38 16.93
N LYS A 341 -2.22 -14.62 17.40
CA LYS A 341 -1.61 -15.83 16.82
C LYS A 341 -2.22 -16.20 15.47
N ASN A 342 -3.52 -15.94 15.31
CA ASN A 342 -4.26 -16.22 14.09
C ASN A 342 -4.35 -14.99 13.20
N LYS A 343 -4.53 -15.23 11.90
CA LYS A 343 -4.84 -14.18 10.95
C LYS A 343 -6.18 -13.52 11.28
N ILE A 344 -6.25 -12.21 11.14
CA ILE A 344 -7.45 -11.41 11.31
C ILE A 344 -7.95 -10.98 9.95
N LYS A 345 -9.21 -11.30 9.66
CA LYS A 345 -9.86 -10.86 8.42
C LYS A 345 -10.51 -9.50 8.66
N GLY A 346 -9.94 -8.48 8.03
CA GLY A 346 -10.52 -7.14 7.96
C GLY A 346 -11.40 -6.96 6.72
N LYS A 347 -11.85 -5.73 6.49
CA LYS A 347 -12.65 -5.35 5.32
C LYS A 347 -11.84 -5.39 4.03
N ILE A 348 -10.61 -4.88 4.09
CA ILE A 348 -9.73 -4.75 2.93
C ILE A 348 -8.86 -5.96 2.67
N GLY A 349 -8.68 -6.83 3.64
CA GLY A 349 -7.80 -7.99 3.51
C GLY A 349 -7.63 -8.74 4.81
N THR A 350 -6.62 -9.59 4.83
CA THR A 350 -6.26 -10.40 5.97
C THR A 350 -4.95 -9.88 6.56
N PHE A 351 -4.96 -9.60 7.85
CA PHE A 351 -3.78 -9.22 8.61
C PHE A 351 -3.14 -10.47 9.21
N SER A 352 -1.85 -10.64 9.01
CA SER A 352 -1.04 -11.62 9.75
C SER A 352 -0.04 -10.91 10.65
N PHE A 353 0.22 -11.53 11.80
CA PHE A 353 1.15 -11.02 12.80
C PHE A 353 2.33 -11.98 12.86
N LYS A 354 3.48 -11.59 12.32
CA LYS A 354 4.67 -12.42 12.27
C LYS A 354 5.88 -11.60 12.75
N ASP A 355 6.68 -12.19 13.61
CA ASP A 355 7.94 -11.58 14.11
C ASP A 355 7.74 -10.14 14.61
N ARG A 356 6.63 -9.89 15.34
CA ARG A 356 6.24 -8.57 15.85
C ARG A 356 5.97 -7.53 14.75
N LYS A 357 5.54 -7.97 13.56
CA LYS A 357 5.14 -7.12 12.45
C LYS A 357 3.72 -7.46 12.01
N VAL A 358 3.00 -6.46 11.54
CA VAL A 358 1.74 -6.62 10.84
C VAL A 358 2.02 -6.72 9.35
N LEU A 359 1.62 -7.82 8.74
CA LEU A 359 1.73 -8.06 7.31
C LEU A 359 0.33 -8.23 6.73
N GLN A 360 0.06 -7.57 5.63
CA GLN A 360 -1.19 -7.74 4.89
C GLN A 360 -1.04 -8.77 3.78
N GLU A 361 -2.03 -9.64 3.65
CA GLU A 361 -2.18 -10.50 2.48
C GLU A 361 -2.79 -9.68 1.36
N LEU A 362 -2.08 -9.58 0.25
CA LEU A 362 -2.50 -8.82 -0.91
C LEU A 362 -2.72 -9.76 -2.08
N ASP A 363 -3.69 -9.44 -2.90
CA ASP A 363 -3.93 -10.11 -4.18
C ASP A 363 -3.13 -9.41 -5.28
N ILE A 364 -2.71 -10.18 -6.30
CA ILE A 364 -2.16 -9.58 -7.52
C ILE A 364 -3.31 -9.20 -8.45
N TYR A 365 -3.25 -7.98 -8.94
CA TYR A 365 -4.15 -7.46 -9.98
C TYR A 365 -3.36 -7.12 -11.23
N LYS A 366 -4.02 -7.22 -12.37
CA LYS A 366 -3.53 -6.68 -13.65
C LYS A 366 -4.52 -5.68 -14.20
N THR A 367 -3.99 -4.75 -14.98
CA THR A 367 -4.82 -3.88 -15.84
C THR A 367 -5.08 -4.59 -17.16
N ASP A 368 -6.34 -4.63 -17.61
CA ASP A 368 -6.72 -5.21 -18.88
C ASP A 368 -8.05 -4.60 -19.36
N ASN A 369 -8.08 -4.08 -20.59
CA ASN A 369 -9.28 -3.50 -21.20
C ASN A 369 -10.05 -2.53 -20.26
N ASN A 370 -9.35 -1.58 -19.66
CA ASN A 370 -9.89 -0.61 -18.70
C ASN A 370 -10.54 -1.24 -17.45
N LYS A 371 -10.09 -2.42 -17.05
CA LYS A 371 -10.56 -3.13 -15.85
C LYS A 371 -9.38 -3.56 -14.98
N PHE A 372 -9.66 -3.68 -13.69
CA PHE A 372 -8.76 -4.31 -12.73
C PHE A 372 -9.18 -5.76 -12.56
N ILE A 373 -8.33 -6.68 -12.99
CA ILE A 373 -8.61 -8.11 -12.96
C ILE A 373 -7.70 -8.75 -11.92
N LYS A 374 -8.29 -9.49 -10.98
CA LYS A 374 -7.52 -10.32 -10.05
C LYS A 374 -6.87 -11.46 -10.84
N PHE A 375 -5.56 -11.62 -10.64
CA PHE A 375 -4.75 -12.62 -11.34
C PHE A 375 -4.61 -13.91 -10.52
#